data_592e68528c673eccc1806010757cdf6e
#
_entry.id   592e68528c673eccc1806010757cdf6e
#
_cell.length_a   1.000
_cell.length_b   1.000
_cell.length_c   1.000
_cell.angle_alpha   90.00
_cell.angle_beta   90.00
_cell.angle_gamma   90.00
#
_symmetry.space_group_name_H-M   'P 1'
#
loop_
_entity.id
_entity.type
_entity.pdbx_description
1 polymer ?
#
loop_
_entity_poly.entity_id
_entity_poly.type
_entity_poly.pdbx_seq_one_letter_code
_entity_poly.pdbx_strand_id
1 'polypeptide(L)'
;MKIAIIGSGVAGNVVARRLHRAHDITVYEAASHIGGHTHTHSVEQAGRRYEVDTGFIVFNDRTYPHFIALLDELGVASQESSMSFSVRNEASGLEYNGTTLNTLFAQRRNLLRPSFLGMIRDILRFNREAPALLAERGGELPLGELPLGELLARGRYGRAFVEHYIVPMGASIWSSDPASMLEFPARFFVRFLHNHGMLTVNDRPVWRTIRGGSARYVETLTAPFRERIRLNTPVEWMRRLPGSVIVKARGSEALRFDAAFLSCHSDQALRLLADPSRVERDVLGAIPYQTNEAVLHTDTRLLPKRRLAWAAWNYHVLPEGRGPIALTYNMNILQRLDAPTPFLVTLNRSEAIDPARVIKRITYHHPLFTPSAVAAQARQRELNGAHRTYYCGAWWSNGFHEDGVVSALHSLAHFEQDHAQRPLHRSA
;
A
#
# COMPACT_ATOMS: atom_id res chain seq x y z
N MET A 1 -32.16 2.68 0.26
CA MET A 1 -31.64 2.77 -1.10
C MET A 1 -30.96 1.45 -1.45
N LYS A 2 -30.94 1.09 -2.74
CA LYS A 2 -30.08 -0.01 -3.27
C LYS A 2 -28.74 0.56 -3.66
N ILE A 3 -27.65 0.04 -3.12
CA ILE A 3 -26.30 0.56 -3.32
C ILE A 3 -25.36 -0.53 -3.80
N ALA A 4 -24.69 -0.31 -4.91
CA ALA A 4 -23.61 -1.20 -5.39
C ALA A 4 -22.26 -0.73 -4.81
N ILE A 5 -21.46 -1.69 -4.33
CA ILE A 5 -20.08 -1.45 -3.88
C ILE A 5 -19.19 -2.36 -4.72
N ILE A 6 -18.24 -1.79 -5.46
CA ILE A 6 -17.39 -2.51 -6.40
C ILE A 6 -15.98 -2.59 -5.85
N GLY A 7 -15.60 -3.78 -5.40
CA GLY A 7 -14.36 -4.10 -4.69
C GLY A 7 -14.57 -4.30 -3.19
N SER A 8 -14.02 -5.39 -2.66
CA SER A 8 -14.05 -5.76 -1.23
C SER A 8 -12.70 -5.57 -0.53
N GLY A 9 -11.88 -4.62 -1.00
CA GLY A 9 -10.71 -4.15 -0.28
C GLY A 9 -11.10 -3.37 0.99
N VAL A 10 -10.13 -2.87 1.76
CA VAL A 10 -10.39 -2.15 3.01
C VAL A 10 -11.40 -1.01 2.83
N ALA A 11 -11.27 -0.21 1.77
CA ALA A 11 -12.18 0.90 1.51
C ALA A 11 -13.62 0.45 1.27
N GLY A 12 -13.82 -0.54 0.39
CA GLY A 12 -15.16 -1.08 0.09
C GLY A 12 -15.81 -1.74 1.29
N ASN A 13 -15.04 -2.46 2.11
CA ASN A 13 -15.55 -3.10 3.32
C ASN A 13 -15.93 -2.07 4.40
N VAL A 14 -15.18 -0.95 4.52
CA VAL A 14 -15.56 0.16 5.41
C VAL A 14 -16.86 0.82 4.94
N VAL A 15 -16.99 1.10 3.63
CA VAL A 15 -18.24 1.62 3.06
C VAL A 15 -19.41 0.67 3.36
N ALA A 16 -19.25 -0.62 3.07
CA ALA A 16 -20.28 -1.63 3.31
C ALA A 16 -20.68 -1.71 4.80
N ARG A 17 -19.70 -1.68 5.71
CA ARG A 17 -19.93 -1.69 7.15
C ARG A 17 -20.76 -0.51 7.64
N ARG A 18 -20.55 0.67 7.09
CA ARG A 18 -21.30 1.87 7.47
C ARG A 18 -22.71 1.89 6.86
N LEU A 19 -22.90 1.33 5.68
CA LEU A 19 -24.19 1.41 4.94
C LEU A 19 -25.13 0.23 5.16
N HIS A 20 -24.64 -0.97 5.54
CA HIS A 20 -25.42 -2.22 5.52
C HIS A 20 -26.69 -2.22 6.39
N ARG A 21 -26.75 -1.40 7.44
CA ARG A 21 -27.90 -1.34 8.34
C ARG A 21 -29.03 -0.47 7.79
N ALA A 22 -28.69 0.60 7.07
CA ALA A 22 -29.65 1.59 6.59
C ALA A 22 -30.01 1.39 5.10
N HIS A 23 -29.24 0.60 4.38
CA HIS A 23 -29.38 0.44 2.93
C HIS A 23 -29.30 -1.02 2.49
N ASP A 24 -29.93 -1.33 1.35
CA ASP A 24 -29.80 -2.61 0.65
C ASP A 24 -28.51 -2.57 -0.18
N ILE A 25 -27.43 -3.17 0.32
CA ILE A 25 -26.14 -3.17 -0.33
C ILE A 25 -25.86 -4.46 -1.08
N THR A 26 -25.14 -4.37 -2.19
CA THR A 26 -24.52 -5.50 -2.86
C THR A 26 -23.05 -5.19 -3.08
N VAL A 27 -22.14 -6.04 -2.57
CA VAL A 27 -20.70 -5.90 -2.78
C VAL A 27 -20.27 -6.88 -3.86
N TYR A 28 -19.63 -6.37 -4.91
CA TYR A 28 -19.07 -7.18 -6.00
C TYR A 28 -17.56 -7.31 -5.83
N GLU A 29 -17.07 -8.53 -5.80
CA GLU A 29 -15.65 -8.84 -5.73
C GLU A 29 -15.24 -9.76 -6.89
N ALA A 30 -14.21 -9.36 -7.62
CA ALA A 30 -13.70 -10.12 -8.76
C ALA A 30 -12.89 -11.35 -8.32
N ALA A 31 -12.21 -11.26 -7.17
CA ALA A 31 -11.40 -12.33 -6.60
C ALA A 31 -12.25 -13.41 -5.91
N SER A 32 -11.60 -14.53 -5.59
CA SER A 32 -12.19 -15.63 -4.81
C SER A 32 -12.11 -15.39 -3.28
N HIS A 33 -11.53 -14.27 -2.84
CA HIS A 33 -11.39 -13.90 -1.44
C HIS A 33 -11.80 -12.46 -1.20
N ILE A 34 -12.18 -12.14 0.04
CA ILE A 34 -12.48 -10.79 0.50
C ILE A 34 -11.23 -10.17 1.08
N GLY A 35 -11.01 -8.86 0.85
CA GLY A 35 -9.95 -8.12 1.51
C GLY A 35 -9.00 -7.39 0.56
N GLY A 36 -9.02 -7.70 -0.73
CA GLY A 36 -8.10 -7.10 -1.70
C GLY A 36 -6.64 -7.42 -1.33
N HIS A 37 -5.83 -6.39 -1.01
CA HIS A 37 -4.45 -6.58 -0.54
C HIS A 37 -4.34 -7.16 0.88
N THR A 38 -5.41 -7.27 1.64
CA THR A 38 -5.45 -8.09 2.86
C THR A 38 -5.61 -9.54 2.45
N HIS A 39 -4.49 -10.27 2.40
CA HIS A 39 -4.45 -11.63 1.90
C HIS A 39 -3.57 -12.50 2.78
N THR A 40 -4.18 -13.27 3.64
CA THR A 40 -3.54 -14.21 4.58
C THR A 40 -3.63 -15.62 4.03
N HIS A 41 -2.53 -16.35 4.09
CA HIS A 41 -2.44 -17.76 3.67
C HIS A 41 -2.17 -18.63 4.88
N SER A 42 -2.98 -19.68 5.04
CA SER A 42 -2.73 -20.73 6.02
C SER A 42 -1.71 -21.73 5.50
N VAL A 43 -0.60 -21.88 6.19
CA VAL A 43 0.50 -22.76 5.80
C VAL A 43 0.84 -23.69 6.96
N GLU A 44 0.98 -24.98 6.68
CA GLU A 44 1.42 -25.97 7.66
C GLU A 44 2.93 -26.19 7.57
N GLN A 45 3.60 -26.18 8.74
CA GLN A 45 5.01 -26.50 8.84
C GLN A 45 5.28 -27.21 10.17
N ALA A 46 5.95 -28.34 10.15
CA ALA A 46 6.28 -29.16 11.33
C ALA A 46 5.04 -29.45 12.21
N GLY A 47 3.88 -29.77 11.59
CA GLY A 47 2.65 -30.11 12.28
C GLY A 47 1.92 -28.92 12.93
N ARG A 48 2.35 -27.69 12.65
CA ARG A 48 1.70 -26.44 13.13
C ARG A 48 1.21 -25.60 11.96
N ARG A 49 0.09 -24.95 12.16
CA ARG A 49 -0.52 -24.02 11.20
C ARG A 49 -0.10 -22.60 11.50
N TYR A 50 0.28 -21.87 10.46
CA TYR A 50 0.69 -20.46 10.50
C TYR A 50 -0.15 -19.64 9.52
N GLU A 51 -0.58 -18.48 9.95
CA GLU A 51 -1.32 -17.52 9.12
C GLU A 51 -0.33 -16.45 8.61
N VAL A 52 -0.01 -16.49 7.34
CA VAL A 52 1.05 -15.67 6.74
C VAL A 52 0.44 -14.64 5.79
N ASP A 53 0.64 -13.36 6.09
CA ASP A 53 0.18 -12.24 5.27
C ASP A 53 1.12 -12.02 4.07
N THR A 54 0.56 -11.72 2.91
CA THR A 54 1.35 -11.49 1.69
C THR A 54 1.17 -10.11 1.06
N GLY A 55 0.15 -9.36 1.47
CA GLY A 55 -0.10 -8.00 1.00
C GLY A 55 -0.02 -6.99 2.15
N PHE A 56 -1.13 -6.69 2.82
CA PHE A 56 -1.10 -5.86 4.02
C PHE A 56 -0.56 -6.63 5.23
N ILE A 57 0.49 -6.10 5.89
CA ILE A 57 1.20 -6.80 6.96
C ILE A 57 1.26 -5.96 8.24
N VAL A 58 1.62 -4.67 8.15
CA VAL A 58 1.94 -3.83 9.30
C VAL A 58 1.27 -2.47 9.22
N PHE A 59 1.04 -1.87 10.39
CA PHE A 59 0.58 -0.51 10.61
C PHE A 59 1.31 0.07 11.82
N ASN A 60 1.16 1.36 12.11
CA ASN A 60 1.80 1.95 13.29
C ASN A 60 0.85 2.86 14.07
N ASP A 61 1.24 3.21 15.28
CA ASP A 61 0.44 3.96 16.25
C ASP A 61 0.28 5.46 15.95
N ARG A 62 0.99 6.01 14.96
CA ARG A 62 0.96 7.45 14.64
C ARG A 62 0.19 7.80 13.38
N THR A 63 0.38 7.02 12.33
CA THR A 63 -0.13 7.34 11.00
C THR A 63 -1.32 6.50 10.58
N TYR A 64 -1.89 5.68 11.49
CA TYR A 64 -3.05 4.83 11.24
C TYR A 64 -4.22 5.06 12.24
N PRO A 65 -4.60 6.32 12.57
CA PRO A 65 -5.58 6.56 13.62
C PRO A 65 -6.97 5.99 13.29
N HIS A 66 -7.43 6.10 12.03
CA HIS A 66 -8.75 5.59 11.65
C HIS A 66 -8.78 4.06 11.53
N PHE A 67 -7.69 3.46 11.07
CA PHE A 67 -7.56 2.01 11.02
C PHE A 67 -7.48 1.41 12.44
N ILE A 68 -6.77 2.05 13.36
CA ILE A 68 -6.72 1.66 14.78
C ILE A 68 -8.12 1.75 15.40
N ALA A 69 -8.82 2.88 15.21
CA ALA A 69 -10.19 3.03 15.69
C ALA A 69 -11.13 1.97 15.12
N LEU A 70 -10.94 1.57 13.86
CA LEU A 70 -11.68 0.45 13.26
C LEU A 70 -11.35 -0.88 13.94
N LEU A 71 -10.08 -1.19 14.21
CA LEU A 71 -9.69 -2.41 14.92
C LEU A 71 -10.25 -2.46 16.34
N ASP A 72 -10.26 -1.32 17.03
CA ASP A 72 -10.85 -1.19 18.39
C ASP A 72 -12.36 -1.40 18.36
N GLU A 73 -13.09 -0.80 17.38
CA GLU A 73 -14.52 -1.06 17.15
C GLU A 73 -14.82 -2.54 16.93
N LEU A 74 -13.92 -3.23 16.23
CA LEU A 74 -14.08 -4.65 15.89
C LEU A 74 -13.59 -5.60 17.00
N GLY A 75 -12.90 -5.11 18.02
CA GLY A 75 -12.27 -5.94 19.06
C GLY A 75 -11.14 -6.82 18.52
N VAL A 76 -10.46 -6.39 17.46
CA VAL A 76 -9.39 -7.16 16.81
C VAL A 76 -8.04 -6.83 17.43
N ALA A 77 -7.40 -7.83 18.02
CA ALA A 77 -6.12 -7.67 18.70
C ALA A 77 -4.94 -7.53 17.71
N SER A 78 -4.01 -6.65 18.05
CA SER A 78 -2.72 -6.49 17.37
C SER A 78 -1.56 -6.77 18.31
N GLN A 79 -0.37 -6.92 17.77
CA GLN A 79 0.88 -7.09 18.52
C GLN A 79 1.98 -6.24 17.88
N GLU A 80 3.02 -5.92 18.65
CA GLU A 80 4.17 -5.20 18.13
C GLU A 80 4.87 -6.00 17.04
N SER A 81 5.32 -5.29 16.02
CA SER A 81 6.13 -5.79 14.91
C SER A 81 7.52 -5.14 14.93
N SER A 82 8.48 -5.77 14.29
CA SER A 82 9.81 -5.20 14.09
C SER A 82 9.94 -4.72 12.65
N MET A 83 10.09 -3.41 12.46
CA MET A 83 10.36 -2.78 11.15
C MET A 83 11.84 -2.51 11.01
N SER A 84 12.58 -3.53 10.60
CA SER A 84 13.99 -3.45 10.29
C SER A 84 14.22 -3.52 8.78
N PHE A 85 15.25 -2.84 8.31
CA PHE A 85 15.58 -2.73 6.89
C PHE A 85 17.03 -3.11 6.63
N SER A 86 17.25 -3.97 5.64
CA SER A 86 18.57 -4.36 5.18
C SER A 86 18.73 -4.18 3.68
N VAL A 87 19.96 -3.99 3.27
CA VAL A 87 20.35 -3.93 1.86
C VAL A 87 21.44 -4.96 1.59
N ARG A 88 21.25 -5.74 0.54
CA ARG A 88 22.24 -6.63 -0.05
C ARG A 88 22.52 -6.21 -1.49
N ASN A 89 23.72 -5.71 -1.75
CA ASN A 89 24.18 -5.44 -3.11
C ASN A 89 24.92 -6.67 -3.63
N GLU A 90 24.40 -7.30 -4.66
CA GLU A 90 24.91 -8.58 -5.16
C GLU A 90 26.22 -8.42 -5.94
N ALA A 91 26.42 -7.29 -6.61
CA ALA A 91 27.64 -7.02 -7.36
C ALA A 91 28.83 -6.70 -6.44
N SER A 92 28.64 -5.83 -5.44
CA SER A 92 29.70 -5.40 -4.53
C SER A 92 29.84 -6.33 -3.30
N GLY A 93 28.87 -7.20 -3.05
CA GLY A 93 28.76 -8.01 -1.86
C GLY A 93 28.57 -7.21 -0.57
N LEU A 94 28.05 -5.97 -0.66
CA LEU A 94 27.70 -5.16 0.49
C LEU A 94 26.43 -5.71 1.15
N GLU A 95 26.50 -5.94 2.47
CA GLU A 95 25.33 -6.32 3.29
C GLU A 95 25.36 -5.53 4.59
N TYR A 96 24.22 -4.93 4.96
CA TYR A 96 24.02 -4.25 6.23
C TYR A 96 22.55 -4.22 6.62
N ASN A 97 22.28 -4.02 7.91
CA ASN A 97 20.95 -3.79 8.46
C ASN A 97 20.98 -2.54 9.34
N GLY A 98 20.13 -1.57 9.05
CA GLY A 98 20.13 -0.23 9.68
C GLY A 98 19.55 -0.17 11.10
N THR A 99 19.30 -1.29 11.78
CA THR A 99 18.57 -1.31 13.06
C THR A 99 19.44 -0.89 14.25
N THR A 100 20.67 -1.40 14.34
CA THR A 100 21.62 -1.12 15.41
C THR A 100 23.03 -0.94 14.84
N LEU A 101 23.95 -0.35 15.61
CA LEU A 101 25.36 -0.25 15.20
C LEU A 101 25.96 -1.64 14.91
N ASN A 102 25.62 -2.65 15.71
CA ASN A 102 26.10 -4.02 15.50
C ASN A 102 25.62 -4.59 14.16
N THR A 103 24.36 -4.41 13.80
CA THR A 103 23.79 -4.91 12.55
C THR A 103 24.18 -4.03 11.35
N LEU A 104 24.38 -2.74 11.53
CA LEU A 104 24.88 -1.81 10.52
C LEU A 104 26.29 -2.22 10.06
N PHE A 105 27.12 -2.64 10.99
CA PHE A 105 28.45 -3.20 10.72
C PHE A 105 28.44 -4.76 10.75
N ALA A 106 27.38 -5.40 10.28
CA ALA A 106 27.32 -6.85 10.12
C ALA A 106 28.53 -7.39 9.31
N GLN A 107 29.00 -6.60 8.37
CA GLN A 107 30.30 -6.76 7.72
C GLN A 107 31.30 -5.81 8.36
N ARG A 108 32.14 -6.30 9.31
CA ARG A 108 33.10 -5.47 10.05
C ARG A 108 34.05 -4.66 9.16
N ARG A 109 34.37 -5.16 7.94
CA ARG A 109 35.17 -4.44 6.93
C ARG A 109 34.57 -3.09 6.52
N ASN A 110 33.27 -2.88 6.71
CA ASN A 110 32.59 -1.61 6.38
C ASN A 110 33.00 -0.47 7.33
N LEU A 111 33.58 -0.76 8.49
CA LEU A 111 34.20 0.24 9.39
C LEU A 111 35.37 0.97 8.71
N LEU A 112 36.02 0.34 7.75
CA LEU A 112 37.18 0.89 7.03
C LEU A 112 36.85 1.32 5.59
N ARG A 113 35.55 1.33 5.21
CA ARG A 113 35.11 1.73 3.86
C ARG A 113 34.68 3.18 3.82
N PRO A 114 35.43 4.12 3.19
CA PRO A 114 35.07 5.54 3.15
C PRO A 114 33.68 5.80 2.54
N SER A 115 33.32 5.04 1.48
CA SER A 115 32.02 5.17 0.82
C SER A 115 30.86 4.78 1.75
N PHE A 116 31.03 3.76 2.59
CA PHE A 116 30.02 3.32 3.54
C PHE A 116 29.87 4.32 4.70
N LEU A 117 30.99 4.85 5.21
CA LEU A 117 30.97 5.90 6.22
C LEU A 117 30.39 7.22 5.68
N GLY A 118 30.70 7.55 4.42
CA GLY A 118 30.07 8.66 3.69
C GLY A 118 28.54 8.51 3.56
N MET A 119 28.07 7.30 3.27
CA MET A 119 26.63 6.98 3.24
C MET A 119 25.97 7.26 4.60
N ILE A 120 26.58 6.81 5.71
CA ILE A 120 26.05 7.05 7.07
C ILE A 120 25.98 8.54 7.35
N ARG A 121 27.04 9.29 7.03
CA ARG A 121 27.06 10.76 7.19
C ARG A 121 25.92 11.42 6.38
N ASP A 122 25.72 10.99 5.17
CA ASP A 122 24.68 11.54 4.31
C ASP A 122 23.27 11.16 4.78
N ILE A 123 23.05 9.97 5.38
CA ILE A 123 21.80 9.61 6.07
C ILE A 123 21.51 10.60 7.19
N LEU A 124 22.46 10.85 8.08
CA LEU A 124 22.28 11.77 9.19
C LEU A 124 22.06 13.21 8.72
N ARG A 125 22.75 13.62 7.65
CA ARG A 125 22.57 14.93 7.02
C ARG A 125 21.18 15.08 6.42
N PHE A 126 20.72 14.09 5.64
CA PHE A 126 19.39 14.09 5.04
C PHE A 126 18.29 14.13 6.09
N ASN A 127 18.40 13.33 7.16
CA ASN A 127 17.44 13.32 8.25
C ASN A 127 17.28 14.69 8.92
N ARG A 128 18.38 15.46 9.01
CA ARG A 128 18.37 16.81 9.59
C ARG A 128 17.83 17.86 8.62
N GLU A 129 18.19 17.78 7.34
CA GLU A 129 17.93 18.83 6.35
C GLU A 129 16.57 18.67 5.64
N ALA A 130 16.15 17.43 5.35
CA ALA A 130 14.94 17.18 4.60
C ALA A 130 13.64 17.75 5.21
N PRO A 131 13.43 17.75 6.56
CA PRO A 131 12.24 18.35 7.15
C PRO A 131 12.04 19.84 6.83
N ALA A 132 13.11 20.58 6.58
CA ALA A 132 13.03 22.01 6.21
C ALA A 132 12.22 22.21 4.92
N LEU A 133 12.28 21.25 3.98
CA LEU A 133 11.49 21.29 2.74
C LEU A 133 9.97 21.30 2.97
N LEU A 134 9.51 20.84 4.13
CA LEU A 134 8.09 20.84 4.47
C LEU A 134 7.63 22.21 4.99
N ALA A 135 8.53 22.99 5.57
CA ALA A 135 8.27 24.32 6.14
C ALA A 135 8.29 25.43 5.08
N GLU A 136 8.99 25.25 3.97
CA GLU A 136 9.09 26.24 2.90
C GLU A 136 7.74 26.46 2.20
N ARG A 137 7.17 27.66 2.39
CA ARG A 137 6.01 28.15 1.68
C ARG A 137 6.47 29.05 0.52
N GLY A 138 6.41 28.53 -0.73
CA GLY A 138 6.51 29.36 -1.92
C GLY A 138 7.95 29.84 -2.27
N GLY A 139 8.81 28.94 -2.73
CA GLY A 139 9.98 29.28 -3.54
C GLY A 139 9.65 29.37 -5.05
N GLU A 140 10.56 29.86 -5.87
CA GLU A 140 10.42 30.11 -7.32
C GLU A 140 10.04 28.90 -8.20
N LEU A 141 10.01 27.69 -7.61
CA LEU A 141 9.39 26.49 -8.18
C LEU A 141 8.35 25.97 -7.20
N PRO A 142 7.16 25.56 -7.64
CA PRO A 142 6.24 24.82 -6.77
C PRO A 142 6.98 23.58 -6.28
N LEU A 143 7.40 23.56 -5.02
CA LEU A 143 8.17 22.45 -4.40
C LEU A 143 7.45 21.07 -4.51
N GLY A 144 6.18 21.05 -4.96
CA GLY A 144 5.46 19.85 -5.32
C GLY A 144 5.93 19.19 -6.62
N GLU A 145 6.69 19.88 -7.45
CA GLU A 145 7.17 19.39 -8.76
C GLU A 145 8.64 19.01 -8.79
N LEU A 146 9.44 19.37 -7.75
CA LEU A 146 10.87 19.01 -7.73
C LEU A 146 11.04 17.48 -7.60
N PRO A 147 11.68 16.81 -8.59
CA PRO A 147 11.97 15.39 -8.49
C PRO A 147 12.96 15.09 -7.34
N LEU A 148 12.83 13.92 -6.71
CA LEU A 148 13.75 13.47 -5.66
C LEU A 148 15.21 13.44 -6.16
N GLY A 149 15.44 12.97 -7.39
CA GLY A 149 16.77 12.92 -7.98
C GLY A 149 17.44 14.29 -8.07
N GLU A 150 16.67 15.32 -8.44
CA GLU A 150 17.17 16.70 -8.50
C GLU A 150 17.46 17.27 -7.11
N LEU A 151 16.59 17.00 -6.12
CA LEU A 151 16.86 17.36 -4.74
C LEU A 151 18.18 16.77 -4.25
N LEU A 152 18.40 15.47 -4.49
CA LEU A 152 19.61 14.76 -4.10
C LEU A 152 20.86 15.31 -4.80
N ALA A 153 20.76 15.64 -6.10
CA ALA A 153 21.84 16.23 -6.87
C ALA A 153 22.19 17.64 -6.37
N ARG A 154 21.22 18.53 -6.17
CA ARG A 154 21.41 19.87 -5.60
C ARG A 154 22.05 19.81 -4.21
N GLY A 155 21.61 18.85 -3.38
CA GLY A 155 22.18 18.60 -2.05
C GLY A 155 23.55 17.92 -2.09
N ARG A 156 24.09 17.55 -3.26
CA ARG A 156 25.40 16.86 -3.42
C ARG A 156 25.50 15.62 -2.53
N TYR A 157 24.43 14.81 -2.48
CA TYR A 157 24.45 13.54 -1.76
C TYR A 157 25.30 12.51 -2.50
N GLY A 158 26.08 11.72 -1.74
CA GLY A 158 27.00 10.76 -2.28
C GLY A 158 26.28 9.58 -2.99
N ARG A 159 26.92 9.01 -4.00
CA ARG A 159 26.38 7.88 -4.78
C ARG A 159 25.97 6.70 -3.88
N ALA A 160 26.78 6.38 -2.85
CA ALA A 160 26.49 5.29 -1.93
C ALA A 160 25.18 5.52 -1.12
N PHE A 161 24.89 6.77 -0.76
CA PHE A 161 23.64 7.15 -0.11
C PHE A 161 22.44 6.94 -1.05
N VAL A 162 22.57 7.37 -2.30
CA VAL A 162 21.52 7.25 -3.30
C VAL A 162 21.23 5.79 -3.62
N GLU A 163 22.26 5.02 -3.98
CA GLU A 163 22.11 3.65 -4.50
C GLU A 163 21.88 2.59 -3.41
N HIS A 164 22.33 2.83 -2.19
CA HIS A 164 22.26 1.81 -1.14
C HIS A 164 21.39 2.19 0.05
N TYR A 165 20.80 3.39 0.08
CA TYR A 165 19.90 3.78 1.15
C TYR A 165 18.59 4.41 0.66
N ILE A 166 18.64 5.62 0.03
CA ILE A 166 17.41 6.39 -0.17
C ILE A 166 16.52 5.81 -1.28
N VAL A 167 17.08 5.39 -2.41
CA VAL A 167 16.35 4.73 -3.48
C VAL A 167 15.85 3.34 -3.04
N PRO A 168 16.68 2.46 -2.44
CA PRO A 168 16.22 1.22 -1.83
C PRO A 168 15.08 1.40 -0.85
N MET A 169 15.15 2.41 0.04
CA MET A 169 14.10 2.68 1.01
C MET A 169 12.79 3.08 0.32
N GLY A 170 12.83 4.06 -0.57
CA GLY A 170 11.64 4.51 -1.30
C GLY A 170 11.04 3.41 -2.17
N ALA A 171 11.85 2.71 -2.95
CA ALA A 171 11.39 1.59 -3.76
C ALA A 171 10.71 0.51 -2.92
N SER A 172 11.25 0.22 -1.72
CA SER A 172 10.66 -0.76 -0.80
C SER A 172 9.30 -0.34 -0.24
N ILE A 173 9.11 0.97 0.04
CA ILE A 173 7.87 1.52 0.61
C ILE A 173 6.71 1.39 -0.38
N TRP A 174 6.95 1.74 -1.66
CA TRP A 174 5.89 1.77 -2.68
C TRP A 174 5.95 0.61 -3.67
N SER A 175 6.82 -0.37 -3.46
CA SER A 175 7.05 -1.49 -4.39
C SER A 175 7.28 -1.01 -5.83
N SER A 176 7.98 0.14 -5.98
CA SER A 176 8.21 0.84 -7.24
C SER A 176 9.56 0.49 -7.84
N ASP A 177 9.70 0.65 -9.15
CA ASP A 177 10.98 0.56 -9.83
C ASP A 177 11.97 1.59 -9.24
N PRO A 178 13.21 1.19 -8.89
CA PRO A 178 14.24 2.09 -8.37
C PRO A 178 14.52 3.31 -9.26
N ALA A 179 14.44 3.18 -10.58
CA ALA A 179 14.62 4.30 -11.50
C ALA A 179 13.49 5.34 -11.37
N SER A 180 12.24 4.87 -11.19
CA SER A 180 11.08 5.74 -11.00
C SER A 180 11.16 6.54 -9.70
N MET A 181 11.88 6.05 -8.70
CA MET A 181 12.00 6.75 -7.41
C MET A 181 12.68 8.10 -7.50
N LEU A 182 13.58 8.29 -8.46
CA LEU A 182 14.25 9.59 -8.67
C LEU A 182 13.32 10.64 -9.27
N GLU A 183 12.24 10.21 -9.94
CA GLU A 183 11.20 11.08 -10.49
C GLU A 183 10.07 11.38 -9.47
N PHE A 184 10.08 10.74 -8.31
CA PHE A 184 9.09 10.99 -7.27
C PHE A 184 9.11 12.46 -6.83
N PRO A 185 7.94 13.08 -6.57
CA PRO A 185 7.89 14.42 -5.99
C PRO A 185 8.61 14.45 -4.64
N ALA A 186 9.69 15.21 -4.54
CA ALA A 186 10.56 15.23 -3.35
C ALA A 186 9.78 15.55 -2.07
N ARG A 187 8.87 16.54 -2.13
CA ARG A 187 8.05 16.94 -0.99
C ARG A 187 7.09 15.84 -0.53
N PHE A 188 6.50 15.09 -1.46
CA PHE A 188 5.65 13.94 -1.15
C PHE A 188 6.46 12.85 -0.43
N PHE A 189 7.64 12.52 -0.97
CA PHE A 189 8.57 11.56 -0.40
C PHE A 189 9.01 11.95 1.02
N VAL A 190 9.51 13.17 1.19
CA VAL A 190 9.99 13.66 2.50
C VAL A 190 8.86 13.73 3.51
N ARG A 191 7.66 14.17 3.12
CA ARG A 191 6.48 14.19 4.00
C ARG A 191 6.14 12.80 4.51
N PHE A 192 6.16 11.82 3.62
CA PHE A 192 5.93 10.43 4.01
C PHE A 192 6.95 9.95 5.05
N LEU A 193 8.26 10.13 4.77
CA LEU A 193 9.32 9.73 5.69
C LEU A 193 9.21 10.45 7.05
N HIS A 194 8.88 11.75 7.03
CA HIS A 194 8.67 12.54 8.24
C HIS A 194 7.52 12.00 9.09
N ASN A 195 6.34 11.80 8.48
CA ASN A 195 5.14 11.33 9.16
C ASN A 195 5.34 9.93 9.77
N HIS A 196 6.10 9.07 9.10
CA HIS A 196 6.38 7.70 9.55
C HIS A 196 7.61 7.60 10.48
N GLY A 197 8.18 8.73 10.94
CA GLY A 197 9.35 8.75 11.84
C GLY A 197 10.61 8.14 11.23
N MET A 198 10.73 8.14 9.89
CA MET A 198 11.89 7.58 9.18
C MET A 198 13.05 8.57 9.04
N LEU A 199 12.82 9.85 9.34
CA LEU A 199 13.84 10.91 9.38
C LEU A 199 14.41 11.13 10.80
N THR A 200 14.18 10.21 11.71
CA THR A 200 14.72 10.26 13.08
C THR A 200 15.35 8.95 13.47
N VAL A 201 16.33 9.00 14.34
CA VAL A 201 16.95 7.83 14.96
C VAL A 201 16.19 7.43 16.23
N ASN A 202 15.70 8.43 16.97
CA ASN A 202 14.93 8.29 18.20
C ASN A 202 13.47 8.63 17.93
N ASP A 203 12.57 8.28 18.85
CA ASP A 203 11.15 8.61 18.76
C ASP A 203 10.48 8.08 17.48
N ARG A 204 10.68 6.81 17.19
CA ARG A 204 10.04 6.10 16.07
C ARG A 204 8.66 5.61 16.48
N PRO A 205 7.68 5.59 15.55
CA PRO A 205 6.37 4.97 15.80
C PRO A 205 6.51 3.49 16.14
N VAL A 206 5.61 3.01 16.99
CA VAL A 206 5.53 1.58 17.31
C VAL A 206 4.77 0.88 16.17
N TRP A 207 5.48 0.04 15.45
CA TRP A 207 4.88 -0.77 14.41
C TRP A 207 4.17 -1.98 15.00
N ARG A 208 3.05 -2.33 14.39
CA ARG A 208 2.16 -3.41 14.85
C ARG A 208 1.72 -4.27 13.68
N THR A 209 1.33 -5.51 13.97
CA THR A 209 0.69 -6.43 13.04
C THR A 209 -0.55 -7.05 13.71
N ILE A 210 -1.49 -7.52 12.91
CA ILE A 210 -2.70 -8.15 13.43
C ILE A 210 -2.36 -9.55 13.92
N ARG A 211 -2.76 -9.86 15.16
CA ARG A 211 -2.51 -11.17 15.75
C ARG A 211 -3.32 -12.25 15.03
N GLY A 212 -2.63 -13.26 14.52
CA GLY A 212 -3.26 -14.37 13.78
C GLY A 212 -3.57 -14.04 12.32
N GLY A 213 -2.91 -13.01 11.76
CA GLY A 213 -3.01 -12.62 10.35
C GLY A 213 -4.09 -11.55 10.09
N SER A 214 -3.87 -10.79 9.04
CA SER A 214 -4.71 -9.64 8.69
C SER A 214 -6.13 -10.03 8.24
N ALA A 215 -6.36 -11.26 7.77
CA ALA A 215 -7.71 -11.77 7.46
C ALA A 215 -8.68 -11.66 8.65
N ARG A 216 -8.18 -11.70 9.90
CA ARG A 216 -9.01 -11.62 11.11
C ARG A 216 -9.87 -10.37 11.17
N TYR A 217 -9.30 -9.20 10.83
CA TYR A 217 -10.09 -7.98 10.84
C TYR A 217 -11.12 -7.97 9.70
N VAL A 218 -10.78 -8.51 8.53
CA VAL A 218 -11.70 -8.60 7.39
C VAL A 218 -12.88 -9.50 7.73
N GLU A 219 -12.65 -10.66 8.34
CA GLU A 219 -13.69 -11.59 8.80
C GLU A 219 -14.66 -10.90 9.74
N THR A 220 -14.13 -10.22 10.76
CA THR A 220 -14.97 -9.52 11.76
C THR A 220 -15.71 -8.33 11.16
N LEU A 221 -15.02 -7.54 10.31
CA LEU A 221 -15.60 -6.37 9.63
C LEU A 221 -16.77 -6.75 8.75
N THR A 222 -16.65 -7.85 8.00
CA THR A 222 -17.63 -8.27 6.99
C THR A 222 -18.71 -9.20 7.52
N ALA A 223 -18.55 -9.78 8.70
CA ALA A 223 -19.52 -10.73 9.30
C ALA A 223 -20.98 -10.27 9.21
N PRO A 224 -21.35 -8.99 9.51
CA PRO A 224 -22.75 -8.55 9.49
C PRO A 224 -23.42 -8.45 8.11
N PHE A 225 -22.63 -8.50 7.03
CA PHE A 225 -23.12 -8.38 5.64
C PHE A 225 -22.45 -9.38 4.69
N ARG A 226 -21.90 -10.46 5.23
CA ARG A 226 -21.13 -11.45 4.46
C ARG A 226 -21.93 -12.04 3.30
N GLU A 227 -23.20 -12.32 3.50
CA GLU A 227 -24.10 -12.87 2.48
C GLU A 227 -24.42 -11.88 1.33
N ARG A 228 -24.11 -10.60 1.52
CA ARG A 228 -24.28 -9.55 0.48
C ARG A 228 -23.04 -9.36 -0.38
N ILE A 229 -21.96 -10.11 -0.10
CA ILE A 229 -20.70 -10.08 -0.87
C ILE A 229 -20.72 -11.20 -1.91
N ARG A 230 -20.61 -10.83 -3.18
CA ARG A 230 -20.57 -11.73 -4.32
C ARG A 230 -19.12 -11.89 -4.78
N LEU A 231 -18.48 -12.99 -4.41
CA LEU A 231 -17.13 -13.37 -4.85
C LEU A 231 -17.16 -13.91 -6.28
N ASN A 232 -15.99 -13.91 -6.95
CA ASN A 232 -15.82 -14.35 -8.34
C ASN A 232 -16.81 -13.67 -9.30
N THR A 233 -17.23 -12.46 -8.97
CA THR A 233 -18.27 -11.72 -9.67
C THR A 233 -17.74 -10.37 -10.16
N PRO A 234 -16.79 -10.36 -11.13
CA PRO A 234 -16.26 -9.11 -11.66
C PRO A 234 -17.35 -8.30 -12.36
N VAL A 235 -17.42 -7.02 -12.06
CA VAL A 235 -18.24 -6.07 -12.80
C VAL A 235 -17.60 -5.87 -14.18
N GLU A 236 -18.42 -5.94 -15.24
CA GLU A 236 -17.98 -5.76 -16.63
C GLU A 236 -18.12 -4.31 -17.07
N TRP A 237 -19.22 -3.68 -16.70
CA TRP A 237 -19.46 -2.26 -16.97
C TRP A 237 -20.50 -1.67 -16.01
N MET A 238 -20.47 -0.35 -15.92
CA MET A 238 -21.42 0.47 -15.21
C MET A 238 -21.86 1.64 -16.09
N ARG A 239 -23.18 1.94 -16.13
CA ARG A 239 -23.76 3.07 -16.84
C ARG A 239 -24.59 3.93 -15.90
N ARG A 240 -24.42 5.25 -15.99
CA ARG A 240 -25.19 6.19 -15.20
C ARG A 240 -26.41 6.66 -15.99
N LEU A 241 -27.54 6.71 -15.30
CA LEU A 241 -28.79 7.23 -15.83
C LEU A 241 -29.29 8.38 -14.93
N PRO A 242 -30.20 9.23 -15.42
CA PRO A 242 -30.86 10.17 -14.53
C PRO A 242 -31.49 9.45 -13.33
N GLY A 243 -30.97 9.73 -12.11
CA GLY A 243 -31.50 9.18 -10.87
C GLY A 243 -31.07 7.76 -10.49
N SER A 244 -30.24 7.06 -11.28
CA SER A 244 -29.80 5.69 -10.96
C SER A 244 -28.52 5.30 -11.66
N VAL A 245 -27.98 4.14 -11.24
CA VAL A 245 -26.81 3.52 -11.83
C VAL A 245 -27.16 2.08 -12.23
N ILE A 246 -26.76 1.65 -13.41
CA ILE A 246 -26.88 0.25 -13.85
C ILE A 246 -25.50 -0.40 -13.73
N VAL A 247 -25.44 -1.55 -13.09
CA VAL A 247 -24.22 -2.36 -12.94
C VAL A 247 -24.45 -3.71 -13.60
N LYS A 248 -23.54 -4.09 -14.51
CA LYS A 248 -23.48 -5.40 -15.13
C LYS A 248 -22.30 -6.18 -14.60
N ALA A 249 -22.55 -7.25 -13.88
CA ALA A 249 -21.52 -8.18 -13.46
C ALA A 249 -21.53 -9.41 -14.39
N ARG A 250 -20.39 -10.07 -14.50
CA ARG A 250 -20.20 -11.27 -15.32
C ARG A 250 -21.17 -12.36 -14.91
N GLY A 251 -21.82 -12.97 -15.90
CA GLY A 251 -22.74 -14.10 -15.66
C GLY A 251 -24.07 -13.73 -15.00
N SER A 252 -24.39 -12.45 -14.82
CA SER A 252 -25.68 -12.01 -14.25
C SER A 252 -26.36 -10.99 -15.15
N GLU A 253 -27.63 -10.71 -14.93
CA GLU A 253 -28.33 -9.60 -15.58
C GLU A 253 -27.81 -8.26 -15.07
N ALA A 254 -28.01 -7.19 -15.85
CA ALA A 254 -27.70 -5.83 -15.43
C ALA A 254 -28.72 -5.37 -14.37
N LEU A 255 -28.23 -4.94 -13.21
CA LEU A 255 -29.06 -4.54 -12.08
C LEU A 255 -29.02 -3.03 -11.89
N ARG A 256 -30.17 -2.47 -11.46
CA ARG A 256 -30.34 -1.05 -11.18
C ARG A 256 -30.10 -0.76 -9.69
N PHE A 257 -29.33 0.30 -9.43
CA PHE A 257 -29.00 0.79 -8.09
C PHE A 257 -29.28 2.29 -7.98
N ASP A 258 -29.52 2.78 -6.77
CA ASP A 258 -29.71 4.20 -6.49
C ASP A 258 -28.38 4.97 -6.45
N ALA A 259 -27.28 4.30 -6.06
CA ALA A 259 -25.92 4.83 -6.04
C ALA A 259 -24.90 3.70 -6.17
N ALA A 260 -23.66 4.04 -6.53
CA ALA A 260 -22.54 3.11 -6.57
C ALA A 260 -21.29 3.69 -5.94
N PHE A 261 -20.56 2.84 -5.21
CA PHE A 261 -19.21 3.11 -4.70
C PHE A 261 -18.20 2.27 -5.48
N LEU A 262 -17.24 2.91 -6.13
CA LEU A 262 -16.12 2.23 -6.79
C LEU A 262 -14.94 2.24 -5.83
N SER A 263 -14.67 1.07 -5.25
CA SER A 263 -13.64 0.83 -4.23
C SER A 263 -12.50 -0.05 -4.78
N CYS A 264 -12.34 -0.07 -6.10
CA CYS A 264 -11.26 -0.73 -6.84
C CYS A 264 -10.16 0.28 -7.21
N HIS A 265 -9.15 -0.14 -7.98
CA HIS A 265 -8.12 0.76 -8.49
C HIS A 265 -8.72 1.85 -9.40
N SER A 266 -8.08 3.02 -9.48
CA SER A 266 -8.59 4.14 -10.29
C SER A 266 -8.71 3.80 -11.77
N ASP A 267 -7.71 3.10 -12.34
CA ASP A 267 -7.71 2.62 -13.71
C ASP A 267 -8.80 1.57 -13.97
N GLN A 268 -9.06 0.68 -13.01
CA GLN A 268 -10.17 -0.27 -13.06
C GLN A 268 -11.50 0.46 -13.00
N ALA A 269 -11.66 1.40 -12.07
CA ALA A 269 -12.86 2.21 -11.97
C ALA A 269 -13.17 2.92 -13.29
N LEU A 270 -12.16 3.56 -13.91
CA LEU A 270 -12.34 4.22 -15.20
C LEU A 270 -12.78 3.25 -16.31
N ARG A 271 -12.18 2.06 -16.38
CA ARG A 271 -12.55 1.04 -17.39
C ARG A 271 -13.97 0.52 -17.24
N LEU A 272 -14.50 0.52 -16.02
CA LEU A 272 -15.88 0.05 -15.76
C LEU A 272 -16.94 1.05 -16.25
N LEU A 273 -16.60 2.33 -16.37
CA LEU A 273 -17.55 3.37 -16.77
C LEU A 273 -17.84 3.30 -18.27
N ALA A 274 -19.08 3.01 -18.64
CA ALA A 274 -19.51 3.04 -20.04
C ALA A 274 -19.62 4.48 -20.59
N ASP A 275 -19.72 5.46 -19.71
CA ASP A 275 -20.00 6.86 -20.02
C ASP A 275 -19.10 7.81 -19.19
N PRO A 276 -17.76 7.63 -19.14
CA PRO A 276 -16.90 8.43 -18.30
C PRO A 276 -16.91 9.91 -18.71
N SER A 277 -17.05 10.80 -17.75
CA SER A 277 -16.91 12.24 -17.96
C SER A 277 -15.44 12.61 -18.26
N ARG A 278 -15.21 13.85 -18.70
CA ARG A 278 -13.84 14.37 -18.90
C ARG A 278 -13.06 14.37 -17.58
N VAL A 279 -13.69 14.85 -16.50
CA VAL A 279 -13.05 14.91 -15.17
C VAL A 279 -12.67 13.52 -14.68
N GLU A 280 -13.53 12.51 -14.86
CA GLU A 280 -13.22 11.14 -14.49
C GLU A 280 -12.03 10.58 -15.29
N ARG A 281 -11.98 10.83 -16.59
CA ARG A 281 -10.81 10.44 -17.41
C ARG A 281 -9.53 11.12 -16.93
N ASP A 282 -9.61 12.43 -16.67
CA ASP A 282 -8.44 13.22 -16.27
C ASP A 282 -7.91 12.79 -14.89
N VAL A 283 -8.80 12.52 -13.93
CA VAL A 283 -8.41 12.19 -12.54
C VAL A 283 -8.09 10.71 -12.36
N LEU A 284 -9.00 9.83 -12.77
CA LEU A 284 -8.80 8.38 -12.59
C LEU A 284 -7.68 7.83 -13.47
N GLY A 285 -7.51 8.41 -14.67
CA GLY A 285 -6.45 8.04 -15.61
C GLY A 285 -5.07 8.59 -15.26
N ALA A 286 -4.97 9.56 -14.35
CA ALA A 286 -3.69 10.15 -13.97
C ALA A 286 -2.83 9.25 -13.07
N ILE A 287 -3.39 8.18 -12.51
CA ILE A 287 -2.72 7.30 -11.55
C ILE A 287 -2.35 5.99 -12.25
N PRO A 288 -1.10 5.80 -12.65
CA PRO A 288 -0.64 4.56 -13.24
C PRO A 288 -0.43 3.49 -12.15
N TYR A 289 -0.40 2.23 -12.58
CA TYR A 289 -0.18 1.07 -11.68
C TYR A 289 0.98 0.23 -12.20
N GLN A 290 1.81 -0.22 -11.25
CA GLN A 290 2.86 -1.19 -11.49
C GLN A 290 2.43 -2.57 -11.02
N THR A 291 2.64 -3.57 -11.88
CA THR A 291 2.43 -4.98 -11.53
C THR A 291 3.65 -5.51 -10.78
N ASN A 292 3.42 -6.19 -9.67
CA ASN A 292 4.44 -6.85 -8.87
C ASN A 292 4.05 -8.31 -8.63
N GLU A 293 4.94 -9.24 -8.97
CA GLU A 293 4.81 -10.62 -8.58
C GLU A 293 5.30 -10.79 -7.14
N ALA A 294 4.47 -11.35 -6.28
CA ALA A 294 4.81 -11.71 -4.90
C ALA A 294 4.82 -13.23 -4.76
N VAL A 295 5.90 -13.78 -4.23
CA VAL A 295 6.03 -15.22 -3.99
C VAL A 295 6.18 -15.47 -2.50
N LEU A 296 5.25 -16.23 -1.93
CA LEU A 296 5.39 -16.80 -0.57
C LEU A 296 6.20 -18.08 -0.66
N HIS A 297 7.30 -18.18 0.09
CA HIS A 297 8.24 -19.28 0.03
C HIS A 297 9.05 -19.45 1.33
N THR A 298 9.91 -20.47 1.36
CA THR A 298 10.83 -20.75 2.49
C THR A 298 12.30 -20.75 2.11
N ASP A 299 12.67 -20.20 0.96
CA ASP A 299 14.03 -20.19 0.46
C ASP A 299 14.88 -19.06 1.07
N THR A 300 15.64 -19.37 2.11
CA THR A 300 16.48 -18.41 2.83
C THR A 300 17.69 -17.89 2.03
N ARG A 301 17.97 -18.42 0.83
CA ARG A 301 19.02 -17.89 -0.06
C ARG A 301 18.71 -16.45 -0.53
N LEU A 302 17.43 -16.06 -0.48
CA LEU A 302 16.94 -14.70 -0.77
C LEU A 302 17.21 -13.73 0.39
N LEU A 303 17.67 -14.17 1.54
CA LEU A 303 18.11 -13.31 2.63
C LEU A 303 19.61 -12.96 2.50
N PRO A 304 20.11 -11.90 3.17
CA PRO A 304 21.55 -11.66 3.26
C PRO A 304 22.33 -12.89 3.69
N LYS A 305 23.54 -13.08 3.16
CA LYS A 305 24.41 -14.22 3.54
C LYS A 305 24.75 -14.20 5.02
N ARG A 306 24.87 -12.99 5.60
CA ARG A 306 25.14 -12.83 7.02
C ARG A 306 23.82 -12.74 7.80
N ARG A 307 23.59 -13.70 8.70
CA ARG A 307 22.38 -13.70 9.55
C ARG A 307 22.21 -12.43 10.35
N LEU A 308 23.30 -11.79 10.78
CA LEU A 308 23.28 -10.51 11.48
C LEU A 308 22.71 -9.36 10.64
N ALA A 309 22.71 -9.48 9.31
CA ALA A 309 22.11 -8.53 8.39
C ALA A 309 20.64 -8.86 8.05
N TRP A 310 20.09 -9.98 8.53
CA TRP A 310 18.67 -10.29 8.30
C TRP A 310 17.77 -9.24 8.93
N ALA A 311 16.80 -8.80 8.17
CA ALA A 311 15.84 -7.78 8.60
C ALA A 311 14.41 -8.20 8.24
N ALA A 312 13.44 -7.44 8.71
CA ALA A 312 12.06 -7.57 8.29
C ALA A 312 11.91 -7.34 6.78
N TRP A 313 12.61 -6.34 6.26
CA TRP A 313 12.66 -5.97 4.84
C TRP A 313 14.10 -6.11 4.34
N ASN A 314 14.34 -6.96 3.34
CA ASN A 314 15.65 -7.24 2.78
C ASN A 314 15.67 -6.86 1.30
N TYR A 315 16.23 -5.69 1.00
CA TYR A 315 16.31 -5.14 -0.35
C TYR A 315 17.53 -5.70 -1.10
N HIS A 316 17.32 -6.07 -2.37
CA HIS A 316 18.37 -6.55 -3.26
C HIS A 316 18.73 -5.49 -4.29
N VAL A 317 19.98 -5.02 -4.27
CA VAL A 317 20.57 -4.25 -5.37
C VAL A 317 21.15 -5.24 -6.36
N LEU A 318 20.46 -5.40 -7.50
CA LEU A 318 20.85 -6.34 -8.54
C LEU A 318 22.00 -5.78 -9.41
N PRO A 319 22.86 -6.64 -10.01
CA PRO A 319 23.99 -6.21 -10.82
C PRO A 319 23.60 -5.34 -12.01
N GLU A 320 22.49 -5.63 -12.64
CA GLU A 320 22.03 -4.94 -13.84
C GLU A 320 21.41 -3.56 -13.58
N GLY A 321 21.10 -3.25 -12.32
CA GLY A 321 20.59 -1.94 -11.88
C GLY A 321 19.30 -1.48 -12.57
N ARG A 322 18.66 -2.34 -13.34
CA ARG A 322 17.43 -2.08 -14.10
C ARG A 322 16.41 -3.17 -13.80
N GLY A 323 15.13 -2.79 -13.80
CA GLY A 323 14.04 -3.71 -13.58
C GLY A 323 13.25 -3.40 -12.30
N PRO A 324 12.15 -4.13 -12.07
CA PRO A 324 11.30 -3.91 -10.92
C PRO A 324 12.06 -4.17 -9.61
N ILE A 325 11.55 -3.60 -8.54
CA ILE A 325 12.11 -3.81 -7.18
C ILE A 325 12.27 -5.31 -6.87
N ALA A 326 13.42 -5.67 -6.29
CA ALA A 326 13.66 -6.97 -5.68
C ALA A 326 13.73 -6.81 -4.16
N LEU A 327 12.74 -7.32 -3.46
CA LEU A 327 12.59 -7.17 -2.00
C LEU A 327 12.09 -8.48 -1.40
N THR A 328 12.71 -8.91 -0.30
CA THR A 328 12.29 -10.09 0.46
C THR A 328 11.86 -9.69 1.87
N TYR A 329 10.58 -9.87 2.18
CA TYR A 329 10.04 -9.73 3.53
C TYR A 329 10.28 -11.00 4.35
N ASN A 330 10.71 -10.85 5.59
CA ASN A 330 10.84 -11.96 6.56
C ASN A 330 9.61 -11.94 7.49
N MET A 331 8.67 -12.83 7.24
CA MET A 331 7.40 -12.85 7.95
C MET A 331 7.53 -13.32 9.39
N ASN A 332 8.56 -14.15 9.70
CA ASN A 332 8.85 -14.53 11.07
C ASN A 332 9.23 -13.31 11.93
N ILE A 333 9.90 -12.31 11.34
CA ILE A 333 10.21 -11.04 12.02
C ILE A 333 8.97 -10.14 12.05
N LEU A 334 8.31 -9.93 10.90
CA LEU A 334 7.18 -9.00 10.77
C LEU A 334 5.96 -9.42 11.58
N GLN A 335 5.58 -10.70 11.52
CA GLN A 335 4.41 -11.22 12.20
C GLN A 335 4.75 -11.96 13.51
N ARG A 336 6.03 -11.99 13.92
CA ARG A 336 6.53 -12.76 15.09
C ARG A 336 6.11 -14.23 15.03
N LEU A 337 6.26 -14.86 13.86
CA LEU A 337 5.94 -16.27 13.68
C LEU A 337 7.05 -17.13 14.26
N ASP A 338 6.68 -18.07 15.13
CA ASP A 338 7.59 -19.08 15.70
C ASP A 338 7.66 -20.31 14.78
N ALA A 339 8.05 -20.09 13.52
CA ALA A 339 8.19 -21.15 12.52
C ALA A 339 9.66 -21.60 12.44
N PRO A 340 9.92 -22.92 12.37
CA PRO A 340 11.28 -23.47 12.33
C PRO A 340 12.08 -22.98 11.10
N THR A 341 11.42 -22.84 9.97
CA THR A 341 11.98 -22.25 8.76
C THR A 341 11.24 -20.95 8.49
N PRO A 342 11.95 -19.83 8.22
CA PRO A 342 11.28 -18.56 7.96
C PRO A 342 10.36 -18.62 6.75
N PHE A 343 9.16 -18.08 6.90
CA PHE A 343 8.30 -17.73 5.78
C PHE A 343 8.76 -16.39 5.20
N LEU A 344 8.92 -16.36 3.90
CA LEU A 344 9.39 -15.21 3.16
C LEU A 344 8.39 -14.82 2.08
N VAL A 345 8.25 -13.53 1.84
CA VAL A 345 7.52 -13.00 0.68
C VAL A 345 8.50 -12.19 -0.16
N THR A 346 8.79 -12.66 -1.37
CA THR A 346 9.73 -11.97 -2.27
C THR A 346 8.98 -11.34 -3.43
N LEU A 347 9.26 -10.07 -3.69
CA LEU A 347 8.74 -9.33 -4.84
C LEU A 347 9.70 -9.41 -6.02
N ASN A 348 9.14 -9.71 -7.20
CA ASN A 348 9.76 -9.59 -8.54
C ASN A 348 11.12 -10.28 -8.68
N ARG A 349 11.27 -11.42 -8.03
CA ARG A 349 12.49 -12.24 -8.12
C ARG A 349 12.21 -13.74 -8.02
N SER A 350 11.15 -14.16 -8.64
CA SER A 350 10.68 -15.55 -8.58
C SER A 350 11.64 -16.57 -9.22
N GLU A 351 12.43 -16.12 -10.19
CA GLU A 351 13.44 -16.94 -10.88
C GLU A 351 14.61 -17.37 -9.97
N ALA A 352 14.87 -16.60 -8.92
CA ALA A 352 15.94 -16.91 -7.97
C ALA A 352 15.49 -17.85 -6.84
N ILE A 353 14.19 -18.10 -6.71
CA ILE A 353 13.59 -18.96 -5.68
C ILE A 353 13.62 -20.42 -6.16
N ASP A 354 14.06 -21.33 -5.31
CA ASP A 354 13.94 -22.76 -5.54
C ASP A 354 12.46 -23.15 -5.71
N PRO A 355 12.06 -23.69 -6.87
CA PRO A 355 10.65 -24.06 -7.11
C PRO A 355 10.08 -25.00 -6.05
N ALA A 356 10.89 -25.88 -5.45
CA ALA A 356 10.46 -26.79 -4.39
C ALA A 356 10.13 -26.08 -3.07
N ARG A 357 10.53 -24.84 -2.91
CA ARG A 357 10.29 -24.00 -1.71
C ARG A 357 9.19 -22.98 -1.89
N VAL A 358 8.61 -22.89 -3.09
CA VAL A 358 7.48 -22.00 -3.39
C VAL A 358 6.20 -22.55 -2.77
N ILE A 359 5.50 -21.71 -2.01
CA ILE A 359 4.20 -22.04 -1.42
C ILE A 359 3.08 -21.43 -2.28
N LYS A 360 3.20 -20.14 -2.64
CA LYS A 360 2.17 -19.43 -3.39
C LYS A 360 2.78 -18.33 -4.26
N ARG A 361 2.21 -18.12 -5.45
CA ARG A 361 2.48 -16.96 -6.32
C ARG A 361 1.25 -16.07 -6.38
N ILE A 362 1.44 -14.77 -6.27
CA ILE A 362 0.37 -13.78 -6.22
C ILE A 362 0.81 -12.58 -7.07
N THR A 363 -0.13 -11.98 -7.79
CA THR A 363 0.10 -10.74 -8.53
C THR A 363 -0.60 -9.60 -7.81
N TYR A 364 0.17 -8.57 -7.46
CA TYR A 364 -0.34 -7.32 -6.91
C TYR A 364 -0.11 -6.16 -7.87
N HIS A 365 -0.96 -5.15 -7.79
CA HIS A 365 -0.82 -3.91 -8.55
C HIS A 365 -0.75 -2.75 -7.56
N HIS A 366 0.32 -1.96 -7.65
CA HIS A 366 0.55 -0.83 -6.77
C HIS A 366 0.49 0.49 -7.55
N PRO A 367 -0.17 1.54 -7.00
CA PRO A 367 -0.22 2.83 -7.65
C PRO A 367 1.17 3.49 -7.66
N LEU A 368 1.48 4.19 -8.74
CA LEU A 368 2.69 5.01 -8.86
C LEU A 368 2.34 6.48 -8.64
N PHE A 369 3.06 7.12 -7.73
CA PHE A 369 2.81 8.51 -7.34
C PHE A 369 3.68 9.48 -8.16
N THR A 370 3.32 9.62 -9.43
CA THR A 370 3.88 10.64 -10.32
C THR A 370 3.37 12.04 -9.91
N PRO A 371 3.99 13.15 -10.37
CA PRO A 371 3.48 14.50 -10.14
C PRO A 371 2.00 14.66 -10.54
N SER A 372 1.60 14.09 -11.69
CA SER A 372 0.20 14.10 -12.16
C SER A 372 -0.73 13.29 -11.25
N ALA A 373 -0.29 12.13 -10.74
CA ALA A 373 -1.05 11.32 -9.80
C ALA A 373 -1.29 12.08 -8.48
N VAL A 374 -0.24 12.71 -7.93
CA VAL A 374 -0.34 13.51 -6.70
C VAL A 374 -1.26 14.73 -6.90
N ALA A 375 -1.18 15.41 -8.05
CA ALA A 375 -2.09 16.51 -8.35
C ALA A 375 -3.56 16.05 -8.47
N ALA A 376 -3.81 14.88 -9.06
CA ALA A 376 -5.15 14.31 -9.20
C ALA A 376 -5.79 13.96 -7.84
N GLN A 377 -5.01 13.57 -6.84
CA GLN A 377 -5.51 13.24 -5.49
C GLN A 377 -6.26 14.39 -4.81
N ALA A 378 -5.89 15.64 -5.08
CA ALA A 378 -6.59 16.82 -4.53
C ALA A 378 -8.01 17.01 -5.09
N ARG A 379 -8.37 16.29 -6.16
CA ARG A 379 -9.61 16.50 -6.93
C ARG A 379 -10.71 15.49 -6.59
N GLN A 380 -10.61 14.79 -5.46
CA GLN A 380 -11.58 13.75 -5.06
C GLN A 380 -13.03 14.27 -5.02
N ARG A 381 -13.25 15.50 -4.52
CA ARG A 381 -14.59 16.09 -4.42
C ARG A 381 -15.22 16.39 -5.78
N GLU A 382 -14.41 16.62 -6.81
CA GLU A 382 -14.93 16.86 -8.17
C GLU A 382 -15.61 15.61 -8.75
N LEU A 383 -15.21 14.41 -8.30
CA LEU A 383 -15.76 13.12 -8.76
C LEU A 383 -16.92 12.65 -7.89
N ASN A 384 -16.76 12.75 -6.57
CA ASN A 384 -17.70 12.16 -5.62
C ASN A 384 -19.05 12.88 -5.64
N GLY A 385 -20.14 12.11 -5.82
CA GLY A 385 -21.51 12.57 -5.91
C GLY A 385 -22.00 12.83 -7.34
N ALA A 386 -21.08 13.06 -8.28
CA ALA A 386 -21.44 13.19 -9.69
C ALA A 386 -22.09 11.89 -10.18
N HIS A 387 -23.26 12.02 -10.81
CA HIS A 387 -24.02 10.88 -11.33
C HIS A 387 -24.25 9.74 -10.32
N ARG A 388 -24.39 10.05 -9.02
CA ARG A 388 -24.60 9.08 -7.92
C ARG A 388 -23.47 8.05 -7.77
N THR A 389 -22.26 8.45 -8.15
CA THR A 389 -21.08 7.62 -8.14
C THR A 389 -20.05 8.20 -7.15
N TYR A 390 -19.47 7.34 -6.33
CA TYR A 390 -18.50 7.69 -5.29
C TYR A 390 -17.25 6.82 -5.45
N TYR A 391 -16.08 7.42 -5.27
CA TYR A 391 -14.78 6.76 -5.49
C TYR A 391 -13.98 6.76 -4.21
N CYS A 392 -13.56 5.60 -3.77
CA CYS A 392 -12.67 5.42 -2.63
C CYS A 392 -11.60 4.36 -2.93
N GLY A 393 -10.49 4.43 -2.22
CA GLY A 393 -9.34 3.55 -2.37
C GLY A 393 -8.09 4.20 -1.79
N ALA A 394 -7.09 3.39 -1.47
CA ALA A 394 -5.84 3.87 -0.89
C ALA A 394 -5.06 4.82 -1.83
N TRP A 395 -5.29 4.75 -3.12
CA TRP A 395 -4.66 5.56 -4.16
C TRP A 395 -4.99 7.08 -4.08
N TRP A 396 -5.97 7.47 -3.25
CA TRP A 396 -6.28 8.88 -2.98
C TRP A 396 -5.25 9.58 -2.07
N SER A 397 -4.26 8.86 -1.52
CA SER A 397 -3.18 9.43 -0.72
C SER A 397 -1.89 8.61 -0.93
N ASN A 398 -1.30 8.01 0.11
CA ASN A 398 0.00 7.34 0.02
C ASN A 398 -0.07 5.86 -0.42
N GLY A 399 -1.26 5.30 -0.57
CA GLY A 399 -1.46 3.92 -1.00
C GLY A 399 -1.54 2.89 0.13
N PHE A 400 -1.68 3.30 1.38
CA PHE A 400 -1.70 2.43 2.55
C PHE A 400 -3.11 2.16 3.10
N HIS A 401 -3.22 1.25 4.04
CA HIS A 401 -4.52 0.86 4.63
C HIS A 401 -5.26 2.03 5.28
N GLU A 402 -4.56 2.90 5.99
CA GLU A 402 -5.14 4.12 6.55
C GLU A 402 -5.78 4.97 5.45
N ASP A 403 -5.08 5.16 4.34
CA ASP A 403 -5.58 5.96 3.22
C ASP A 403 -6.85 5.36 2.62
N GLY A 404 -6.92 4.02 2.58
CA GLY A 404 -8.13 3.31 2.17
C GLY A 404 -9.31 3.57 3.10
N VAL A 405 -9.11 3.53 4.41
CA VAL A 405 -10.13 3.85 5.41
C VAL A 405 -10.56 5.31 5.31
N VAL A 406 -9.61 6.23 5.29
CA VAL A 406 -9.88 7.68 5.21
C VAL A 406 -10.65 8.03 3.95
N SER A 407 -10.26 7.49 2.79
CA SER A 407 -10.96 7.75 1.52
C SER A 407 -12.38 7.21 1.52
N ALA A 408 -12.63 6.07 2.17
CA ALA A 408 -13.97 5.52 2.37
C ALA A 408 -14.84 6.45 3.23
N LEU A 409 -14.29 6.94 4.35
CA LEU A 409 -14.99 7.88 5.24
C LEU A 409 -15.32 9.21 4.52
N HIS A 410 -14.39 9.75 3.72
CA HIS A 410 -14.66 10.93 2.91
C HIS A 410 -15.76 10.69 1.87
N SER A 411 -15.73 9.55 1.18
CA SER A 411 -16.76 9.20 0.20
C SER A 411 -18.14 9.03 0.85
N LEU A 412 -18.19 8.47 2.05
CA LEU A 412 -19.43 8.37 2.85
C LEU A 412 -19.94 9.74 3.26
N ALA A 413 -19.07 10.63 3.74
CA ALA A 413 -19.46 11.98 4.10
C ALA A 413 -20.05 12.75 2.90
N HIS A 414 -19.46 12.61 1.71
CA HIS A 414 -20.00 13.19 0.48
C HIS A 414 -21.37 12.58 0.12
N PHE A 415 -21.51 11.24 0.28
CA PHE A 415 -22.77 10.56 0.05
C PHE A 415 -23.87 11.07 0.98
N GLU A 416 -23.59 11.21 2.27
CA GLU A 416 -24.53 11.71 3.27
C GLU A 416 -24.95 13.17 2.97
N GLN A 417 -23.99 14.05 2.64
CA GLN A 417 -24.24 15.43 2.26
C GLN A 417 -25.16 15.52 1.04
N ASP A 418 -24.89 14.73 -0.01
CA ASP A 418 -25.66 14.74 -1.26
C ASP A 418 -27.10 14.22 -1.05
N HIS A 419 -27.35 13.40 -0.02
CA HIS A 419 -28.66 12.83 0.28
C HIS A 419 -29.41 13.57 1.38
N ALA A 420 -28.73 14.23 2.33
CA ALA A 420 -29.35 15.10 3.31
C ALA A 420 -30.01 16.35 2.69
N GLN A 421 -29.50 16.82 1.55
CA GLN A 421 -29.99 17.98 0.82
C GLN A 421 -31.18 17.68 -0.12
N ARG A 422 -31.59 16.42 -0.29
CA ARG A 422 -32.71 16.02 -1.12
C ARG A 422 -33.94 15.80 -0.25
N PRO A 423 -34.94 16.71 -0.21
CA PRO A 423 -36.21 16.38 0.39
C PRO A 423 -36.79 15.16 -0.33
N LEU A 424 -37.22 14.17 0.46
CA LEU A 424 -37.99 13.04 -0.03
C LEU A 424 -39.20 13.58 -0.78
N HIS A 425 -39.14 13.67 -2.10
CA HIS A 425 -40.32 13.70 -2.90
C HIS A 425 -41.03 12.36 -2.68
N ARG A 426 -41.90 12.34 -1.68
CA ARG A 426 -42.94 11.31 -1.57
C ARG A 426 -43.79 11.48 -2.80
N SER A 427 -43.66 10.59 -3.76
CA SER A 427 -44.65 10.38 -4.81
C SER A 427 -45.96 10.01 -4.12
N ALA A 428 -46.93 10.89 -4.29
CA ALA A 428 -48.33 10.65 -3.97
C ALA A 428 -48.92 9.57 -4.90
#